data_f85d668449f4c83069fdcc28131a37ca
#
_entry.id   f85d668449f4c83069fdcc28131a37ca
#
_cell.length_a   1.000
_cell.length_b   1.000
_cell.length_c   1.000
_cell.angle_alpha   90.00
_cell.angle_beta   90.00
_cell.angle_gamma   90.00
#
_symmetry.space_group_name_H-M   'P 1'
#
loop_
_entity.id
_entity.type
_entity.pdbx_description
1 polymer ?
#
loop_
_entity_poly.entity_id
_entity_poly.type
_entity_poly.pdbx_seq_one_letter_code
_entity_poly.pdbx_strand_id
1 'polypeptide(L)'
;MLLKAVFWDLDGTLIDSEPLWHDGEIEIAHNNGGEWNEDLGWECSGTPVPHVAEVMIAHGCTLSVPEIDKQLKDYVFKAEVERLPWIPGVQDVLHSLKEADIPSMLVTTSPRRMAENIMKPVSYTHLRA
;
A
#
# COMPACT_ATOMS: atom_id res chain seq x y z
N MET A 1 -19.65 -14.28 -22.26
CA MET A 1 -18.88 -14.76 -21.09
C MET A 1 -19.41 -14.06 -19.85
N LEU A 2 -19.73 -14.81 -18.80
CA LEU A 2 -20.19 -14.24 -17.54
C LEU A 2 -19.00 -14.08 -16.57
N LEU A 3 -18.88 -12.91 -15.98
CA LEU A 3 -17.92 -12.67 -14.93
C LEU A 3 -18.34 -13.43 -13.66
N LYS A 4 -17.45 -14.26 -13.13
CA LYS A 4 -17.77 -15.14 -11.99
C LYS A 4 -17.13 -14.69 -10.67
N ALA A 5 -16.01 -14.00 -10.75
CA ALA A 5 -15.29 -13.47 -9.60
C ALA A 5 -14.28 -12.41 -10.05
N VAL A 6 -13.88 -11.55 -9.12
CA VAL A 6 -12.83 -10.55 -9.34
C VAL A 6 -11.79 -10.69 -8.25
N PHE A 7 -10.53 -10.74 -8.64
CA PHE A 7 -9.39 -10.68 -7.74
C PHE A 7 -8.77 -9.29 -7.83
N TRP A 8 -8.64 -8.64 -6.68
CA TRP A 8 -8.16 -7.27 -6.58
C TRP A 8 -6.77 -7.23 -5.98
N ASP A 9 -5.87 -6.49 -6.59
CA ASP A 9 -4.67 -6.02 -5.93
C ASP A 9 -5.00 -4.82 -5.04
N LEU A 10 -4.16 -4.51 -4.06
CA LEU A 10 -4.38 -3.42 -3.13
C LEU A 10 -3.69 -2.14 -3.62
N ASP A 11 -2.36 -2.12 -3.52
CA ASP A 11 -1.56 -0.94 -3.78
C ASP A 11 -1.53 -0.60 -5.28
N GLY A 12 -1.93 0.62 -5.61
CA GLY A 12 -2.01 1.08 -7.00
C GLY A 12 -3.24 0.59 -7.78
N THR A 13 -4.12 -0.20 -7.14
CA THR A 13 -5.34 -0.72 -7.76
C THR A 13 -6.60 -0.27 -7.02
N LEU A 14 -6.73 -0.62 -5.75
CA LEU A 14 -7.84 -0.14 -4.90
C LEU A 14 -7.53 1.23 -4.31
N ILE A 15 -6.30 1.43 -3.87
CA ILE A 15 -5.83 2.67 -3.26
C ILE A 15 -4.56 3.18 -3.96
N ASP A 16 -4.43 4.49 -4.03
CA ASP A 16 -3.23 5.17 -4.51
C ASP A 16 -2.26 5.38 -3.33
N SER A 17 -1.55 4.32 -2.97
CA SER A 17 -0.66 4.29 -1.81
C SER A 17 0.77 4.73 -2.10
N GLU A 18 1.21 4.79 -3.35
CA GLU A 18 2.58 5.15 -3.71
C GLU A 18 3.05 6.47 -3.08
N PRO A 19 2.26 7.57 -3.09
CA PRO A 19 2.66 8.80 -2.42
C PRO A 19 2.92 8.62 -0.92
N LEU A 20 2.18 7.75 -0.25
CA LEU A 20 2.38 7.46 1.18
C LEU A 20 3.70 6.75 1.43
N TRP A 21 4.06 5.79 0.59
CA TRP A 21 5.35 5.10 0.66
C TRP A 21 6.50 6.08 0.44
N HIS A 22 6.42 6.92 -0.61
CA HIS A 22 7.46 7.90 -0.91
C HIS A 22 7.63 8.94 0.21
N ASP A 23 6.53 9.44 0.76
CA ASP A 23 6.58 10.37 1.90
C ASP A 23 7.24 9.73 3.13
N GLY A 24 6.92 8.47 3.41
CA GLY A 24 7.54 7.72 4.51
C GLY A 24 9.03 7.49 4.28
N GLU A 25 9.42 7.13 3.07
CA GLU A 25 10.82 6.95 2.69
C GLU A 25 11.63 8.24 2.89
N ILE A 26 11.10 9.36 2.40
CA ILE A 26 11.74 10.67 2.54
C ILE A 26 11.90 11.06 4.02
N GLU A 27 10.83 10.95 4.80
CA GLU A 27 10.86 11.28 6.22
C GLU A 27 11.84 10.41 6.99
N ILE A 28 11.80 9.10 6.80
CA ILE A 28 12.68 8.17 7.52
C ILE A 28 14.15 8.38 7.12
N ALA A 29 14.43 8.54 5.84
CA ALA A 29 15.80 8.81 5.37
C ALA A 29 16.35 10.10 5.95
N HIS A 30 15.62 11.21 5.83
CA HIS A 30 16.06 12.52 6.34
C HIS A 30 16.26 12.52 7.85
N ASN A 31 15.38 11.88 8.60
CA ASN A 31 15.50 11.79 10.06
C ASN A 31 16.68 10.92 10.51
N ASN A 32 17.23 10.11 9.63
CA ASN A 32 18.34 9.19 9.92
C ASN A 32 19.57 9.41 9.05
N GLY A 33 19.82 10.65 8.65
CA GLY A 33 21.05 11.09 8.01
C GLY A 33 21.18 10.76 6.52
N GLY A 34 20.13 10.21 5.90
CA GLY A 34 20.13 9.86 4.48
C GLY A 34 19.63 10.97 3.57
N GLU A 35 19.91 10.81 2.29
CA GLU A 35 19.38 11.65 1.22
C GLU A 35 18.37 10.82 0.40
N TRP A 36 17.16 11.33 0.29
CA TRP A 36 16.07 10.67 -0.45
C TRP A 36 15.16 11.70 -1.10
N ASN A 37 14.61 11.36 -2.25
CA ASN A 37 13.68 12.23 -2.98
C ASN A 37 12.64 11.38 -3.74
N GLU A 38 11.68 12.03 -4.34
CA GLU A 38 10.62 11.42 -5.13
C GLU A 38 11.15 10.54 -6.27
N ASP A 39 12.20 10.97 -6.96
CA ASP A 39 12.76 10.22 -8.10
C ASP A 39 13.30 8.86 -7.64
N LEU A 40 14.02 8.83 -6.52
CA LEU A 40 14.50 7.59 -5.92
C LEU A 40 13.34 6.70 -5.46
N GLY A 41 12.28 7.29 -4.91
CA GLY A 41 11.06 6.58 -4.58
C GLY A 41 10.44 5.90 -5.80
N TRP A 42 10.32 6.62 -6.91
CA TRP A 42 9.78 6.04 -8.14
C TRP A 42 10.68 4.96 -8.73
N GLU A 43 12.00 5.10 -8.67
CA GLU A 43 12.94 4.07 -9.12
C GLU A 43 12.78 2.76 -8.34
N CYS A 44 12.40 2.85 -7.06
CA CYS A 44 12.18 1.70 -6.19
C CYS A 44 10.73 1.17 -6.21
N SER A 45 9.81 1.86 -6.89
CA SER A 45 8.40 1.46 -6.92
C SER A 45 8.22 0.04 -7.44
N GLY A 46 7.35 -0.72 -6.78
CA GLY A 46 7.07 -2.11 -7.14
C GLY A 46 8.12 -3.10 -6.65
N THR A 47 9.18 -2.66 -5.99
CA THR A 47 10.17 -3.54 -5.38
C THR A 47 9.82 -3.86 -3.93
N PRO A 48 10.31 -5.00 -3.38
CA PRO A 48 10.09 -5.31 -1.96
C PRO A 48 10.72 -4.28 -1.04
N VAL A 49 10.08 -4.01 0.11
CA VAL A 49 10.57 -3.03 1.09
C VAL A 49 12.01 -3.27 1.54
N PRO A 50 12.49 -4.51 1.75
CA PRO A 50 13.90 -4.74 2.06
C PRO A 50 14.86 -4.20 1.00
N HIS A 51 14.49 -4.27 -0.28
CA HIS A 51 15.30 -3.68 -1.35
C HIS A 51 15.32 -2.15 -1.26
N VAL A 52 14.18 -1.53 -1.05
CA VAL A 52 14.07 -0.08 -0.83
C VAL A 52 14.98 0.34 0.34
N ALA A 53 14.95 -0.42 1.43
CA ALA A 53 15.79 -0.17 2.61
C ALA A 53 17.29 -0.23 2.27
N GLU A 54 17.71 -1.21 1.47
CA GLU A 54 19.11 -1.30 1.03
C GLU A 54 19.54 -0.07 0.22
N VAL A 55 18.68 0.42 -0.68
CA VAL A 55 18.95 1.62 -1.46
C VAL A 55 19.00 2.86 -0.56
N MET A 56 18.10 2.97 0.42
CA MET A 56 18.12 4.05 1.41
C MET A 56 19.42 4.06 2.21
N ILE A 57 19.92 2.91 2.62
CA ILE A 57 21.21 2.77 3.31
C ILE A 57 22.35 3.20 2.41
N ALA A 58 22.35 2.82 1.13
CA ALA A 58 23.33 3.25 0.15
C ALA A 58 23.36 4.79 -0.03
N HIS A 59 22.24 5.46 0.26
CA HIS A 59 22.11 6.92 0.23
C HIS A 59 22.28 7.57 1.61
N GLY A 60 22.87 6.87 2.57
CA GLY A 60 23.29 7.43 3.84
C GLY A 60 22.37 7.21 5.04
N CYS A 61 21.24 6.55 4.87
CA CYS A 61 20.36 6.20 6.01
C CYS A 61 21.11 5.28 6.99
N THR A 62 21.09 5.64 8.27
CA THR A 62 21.86 4.95 9.32
C THR A 62 21.13 3.79 9.99
N LEU A 63 19.87 3.57 9.64
CA LEU A 63 19.07 2.47 10.16
C LEU A 63 19.43 1.14 9.45
N SER A 64 19.12 0.03 10.10
CA SER A 64 19.22 -1.30 9.49
C SER A 64 18.03 -1.58 8.57
N VAL A 65 18.16 -2.59 7.70
CA VAL A 65 17.05 -3.03 6.84
C VAL A 65 15.80 -3.37 7.64
N PRO A 66 15.85 -4.19 8.73
CA PRO A 66 14.65 -4.47 9.52
C PRO A 66 14.02 -3.23 10.17
N GLU A 67 14.83 -2.27 10.60
CA GLU A 67 14.33 -1.01 11.19
C GLU A 67 13.59 -0.16 10.14
N ILE A 68 14.16 -0.02 8.95
CA ILE A 68 13.52 0.71 7.85
C ILE A 68 12.24 0.02 7.42
N ASP A 69 12.27 -1.29 7.23
CA ASP A 69 11.09 -2.09 6.86
C ASP A 69 9.95 -1.87 7.85
N LYS A 70 10.25 -1.97 9.14
CA LYS A 70 9.25 -1.75 10.19
C LYS A 70 8.71 -0.32 10.18
N GLN A 71 9.58 0.67 10.14
CA GLN A 71 9.18 2.08 10.21
C GLN A 71 8.37 2.50 8.97
N LEU A 72 8.75 2.05 7.77
CA LEU A 72 7.98 2.32 6.56
C LEU A 72 6.57 1.74 6.63
N LYS A 73 6.46 0.48 7.00
CA LYS A 73 5.15 -0.18 7.13
C LYS A 73 4.28 0.47 8.20
N ASP A 74 4.87 0.85 9.33
CA ASP A 74 4.15 1.57 10.39
C ASP A 74 3.68 2.95 9.92
N TYR A 75 4.53 3.68 9.19
CA TYR A 75 4.20 4.99 8.64
C TYR A 75 3.00 4.91 7.68
N VAL A 76 3.08 4.02 6.70
CA VAL A 76 2.02 3.87 5.70
C VAL A 76 0.73 3.37 6.33
N PHE A 77 0.81 2.39 7.22
CA PHE A 77 -0.35 1.87 7.94
C PHE A 77 -1.06 2.98 8.73
N LYS A 78 -0.31 3.78 9.47
CA LYS A 78 -0.87 4.91 10.23
C LYS A 78 -1.58 5.91 9.31
N ALA A 79 -0.97 6.26 8.19
CA ALA A 79 -1.59 7.17 7.22
C ALA A 79 -2.88 6.59 6.62
N GLU A 80 -2.89 5.30 6.30
CA GLU A 80 -4.07 4.62 5.76
C GLU A 80 -5.19 4.47 6.79
N VAL A 81 -4.87 4.29 8.07
CA VAL A 81 -5.87 4.28 9.15
C VAL A 81 -6.55 5.65 9.28
N GLU A 82 -5.77 6.72 9.14
CA GLU A 82 -6.32 8.09 9.17
C GLU A 82 -7.18 8.37 7.94
N ARG A 83 -6.74 7.96 6.77
CA ARG A 83 -7.46 8.16 5.50
C ARG A 83 -7.00 7.17 4.44
N LEU A 84 -7.92 6.36 3.93
CA LEU A 84 -7.66 5.49 2.79
C LEU A 84 -7.70 6.29 1.48
N PRO A 85 -6.60 6.30 0.70
CA PRO A 85 -6.55 7.04 -0.56
C PRO A 85 -7.19 6.23 -1.70
N TRP A 86 -8.51 6.02 -1.63
CA TRP A 86 -9.25 5.29 -2.65
C TRP A 86 -9.02 5.85 -4.05
N ILE A 87 -8.76 4.95 -5.00
CA ILE A 87 -8.74 5.34 -6.40
C ILE A 87 -10.17 5.65 -6.83
N PRO A 88 -10.41 6.80 -7.48
CA PRO A 88 -11.76 7.20 -7.91
C PRO A 88 -12.47 6.11 -8.72
N GLY A 89 -13.72 5.85 -8.39
CA GLY A 89 -14.56 4.86 -9.07
C GLY A 89 -14.45 3.43 -8.54
N VAL A 90 -13.43 3.10 -7.76
CA VAL A 90 -13.23 1.74 -7.24
C VAL A 90 -14.37 1.30 -6.32
N GLN A 91 -14.77 2.17 -5.40
CA GLN A 91 -15.86 1.85 -4.46
C GLN A 91 -17.18 1.61 -5.19
N ASP A 92 -17.46 2.37 -6.27
CA ASP A 92 -18.64 2.16 -7.10
C ASP A 92 -18.61 0.81 -7.81
N VAL A 93 -17.43 0.40 -8.30
CA VAL A 93 -17.27 -0.93 -8.92
C VAL A 93 -17.49 -2.04 -7.90
N LEU A 94 -16.90 -1.93 -6.71
CA LEU A 94 -17.10 -2.90 -5.63
C LEU A 94 -18.57 -3.03 -5.26
N HIS A 95 -19.28 -1.92 -5.17
CA HIS A 95 -20.71 -1.89 -4.88
C HIS A 95 -21.53 -2.56 -5.99
N SER A 96 -21.22 -2.26 -7.25
CA SER A 96 -21.89 -2.86 -8.41
C SER A 96 -21.66 -4.37 -8.47
N LEU A 97 -20.46 -4.85 -8.13
CA LEU A 97 -20.17 -6.29 -8.07
C LEU A 97 -20.97 -6.97 -6.97
N LYS A 98 -21.13 -6.32 -5.82
CA LYS A 98 -21.99 -6.83 -4.74
C LYS A 98 -23.44 -6.93 -5.19
N GLU A 99 -23.98 -5.90 -5.80
CA GLU A 99 -25.35 -5.88 -6.32
C GLU A 99 -25.59 -6.98 -7.36
N ALA A 100 -24.59 -7.28 -8.17
CA ALA A 100 -24.62 -8.35 -9.16
C ALA A 100 -24.32 -9.74 -8.59
N ASP A 101 -24.10 -9.84 -7.27
CA ASP A 101 -23.73 -11.08 -6.56
C ASP A 101 -22.45 -11.72 -7.13
N ILE A 102 -21.51 -10.90 -7.54
CA ILE A 102 -20.20 -11.34 -8.04
C ILE A 102 -19.18 -11.22 -6.90
N PRO A 103 -18.58 -12.33 -6.44
CA PRO A 103 -17.63 -12.30 -5.34
C PRO A 103 -16.34 -11.56 -5.72
N SER A 104 -15.82 -10.79 -4.78
CA SER A 104 -14.53 -10.10 -4.89
C SER A 104 -13.58 -10.59 -3.80
N MET A 105 -12.31 -10.79 -4.16
CA MET A 105 -11.27 -11.23 -3.25
C MET A 105 -10.08 -10.29 -3.35
N LEU A 106 -9.56 -9.88 -2.19
CA LEU A 106 -8.33 -9.11 -2.10
C LEU A 106 -7.13 -10.06 -2.09
N VAL A 107 -6.20 -9.85 -3.03
CA VAL A 107 -4.95 -10.61 -3.15
C VAL A 107 -3.80 -9.61 -3.15
N THR A 108 -3.03 -9.58 -2.09
CA THR A 108 -1.97 -8.57 -1.89
C THR A 108 -0.76 -9.15 -1.17
N THR A 109 0.41 -8.59 -1.46
CA THR A 109 1.65 -8.85 -0.70
C THR A 109 1.82 -7.89 0.48
N SER A 110 0.95 -6.89 0.62
CA SER A 110 0.97 -5.97 1.75
C SER A 110 0.65 -6.67 3.07
N PRO A 111 1.13 -6.15 4.21
CA PRO A 111 0.86 -6.73 5.52
C PRO A 111 -0.64 -6.93 5.78
N ARG A 112 -0.96 -8.00 6.49
CA ARG A 112 -2.34 -8.37 6.81
C ARG A 112 -3.14 -7.21 7.44
N ARG A 113 -2.52 -6.46 8.36
CA ARG A 113 -3.19 -5.32 9.01
C ARG A 113 -3.67 -4.24 8.01
N MET A 114 -2.92 -4.03 6.92
CA MET A 114 -3.32 -3.10 5.85
C MET A 114 -4.51 -3.64 5.06
N ALA A 115 -4.49 -4.92 4.73
CA ALA A 115 -5.62 -5.59 4.08
C ALA A 115 -6.89 -5.54 4.96
N GLU A 116 -6.77 -5.84 6.24
CA GLU A 116 -7.88 -5.76 7.19
C GLU A 116 -8.43 -4.35 7.33
N ASN A 117 -7.56 -3.34 7.32
CA ASN A 117 -7.96 -1.94 7.40
C ASN A 117 -8.82 -1.51 6.21
N ILE A 118 -8.46 -1.91 4.99
CA ILE A 118 -9.26 -1.56 3.79
C ILE A 118 -10.58 -2.34 3.75
N MET A 119 -10.62 -3.53 4.29
CA MET A 119 -11.83 -4.37 4.30
C MET A 119 -12.93 -3.85 5.23
N LYS A 120 -12.58 -3.11 6.29
CA LYS A 120 -13.55 -2.56 7.24
C LYS A 120 -14.62 -1.68 6.56
N PRO A 121 -14.26 -0.66 5.76
CA PRO A 121 -15.26 0.19 5.10
C PRO A 121 -15.98 -0.49 3.96
N VAL A 122 -15.46 -1.62 3.44
CA VAL A 122 -16.06 -2.35 2.30
C VAL A 122 -16.66 -3.70 2.69
N SER A 123 -16.86 -3.95 3.98
CA SER A 123 -17.45 -5.21 4.46
C SER A 123 -18.80 -5.52 3.83
N TYR A 124 -19.57 -4.49 3.46
CA TYR A 124 -20.85 -4.59 2.78
C TYR A 124 -20.73 -4.91 1.28
N THR A 125 -19.54 -4.95 0.70
CA THR A 125 -19.29 -5.15 -0.74
C THR A 125 -18.76 -6.54 -1.10
N HIS A 126 -18.86 -7.53 -0.20
CA HIS A 126 -18.35 -8.90 -0.42
C HIS A 126 -16.84 -9.01 -0.68
N LEU A 127 -16.03 -8.05 -0.25
CA LEU A 127 -14.58 -8.15 -0.36
C LEU A 127 -14.05 -9.13 0.69
N ARG A 128 -13.22 -10.08 0.26
CA ARG A 128 -12.54 -11.09 1.10
C ARG A 128 -11.03 -10.99 0.87
N ALA A 129 -10.28 -11.39 1.85
CA ALA A 129 -8.82 -11.51 1.74
C ALA A 129 -8.39 -12.96 1.50
#